data_abfa27ff04ec5d7651282c1036949068
#
_entry.id   abfa27ff04ec5d7651282c1036949068
#
_cell.length_a   1.000
_cell.length_b   1.000
_cell.length_c   1.000
_cell.angle_alpha   90.00
_cell.angle_beta   90.00
_cell.angle_gamma   90.00
#
_symmetry.space_group_name_H-M   'P 1'
#
loop_
_entity.id
_entity.type
_entity.pdbx_description
1 polymer ?
#
loop_
_entity_poly.entity_id
_entity_poly.type
_entity_poly.pdbx_seq_one_letter_code
_entity_poly.pdbx_strand_id
1 'polypeptide(L)'
;MDKTWRFVWQENIFWASCEPCTAAVFAKQVRDVRVNYHIGTRMAIIKAVREGLPLEQWEGRNDFREWCMKQLDKPRAGKHFAQLTTAAKLLQWADTLKTSLPGFIFGVREFGLVPLVDKNGNPRLDASGKPMLYRRRKQENVKHLSGLFMSDYDHLPFPPQELFEKTQRRDYPWKTRLAHLTSSGEGLRLVSECLMGVGNIADQQYLQAQELGMLNVIGTTGKHVTDNSCVNCDKVSFCPRLEDILYIDEDKLFNS
;
A
#
# COMPACT_ATOMS: atom_id res chain seq x y z
N MET A 1 18.18 11.93 -19.57
CA MET A 1 17.68 11.87 -18.18
C MET A 1 17.85 10.46 -17.70
N ASP A 2 18.78 10.23 -16.80
CA ASP A 2 18.95 8.91 -16.17
C ASP A 2 17.67 8.55 -15.45
N LYS A 3 17.04 7.46 -15.92
CA LYS A 3 15.84 6.91 -15.29
C LYS A 3 16.27 6.09 -14.08
N THR A 4 16.70 6.80 -13.02
CA THR A 4 17.02 6.11 -11.77
C THR A 4 15.72 5.74 -11.06
N TRP A 5 15.66 4.52 -10.55
CA TRP A 5 14.59 4.05 -9.68
C TRP A 5 15.20 3.12 -8.63
N ARG A 6 14.59 3.13 -7.46
CA ARG A 6 15.01 2.30 -6.35
C ARG A 6 14.00 1.23 -5.96
N PHE A 7 12.72 1.44 -6.29
CA PHE A 7 11.63 0.51 -5.99
C PHE A 7 10.65 0.43 -7.16
N VAL A 8 9.69 -0.47 -7.07
CA VAL A 8 8.68 -0.70 -8.11
C VAL A 8 7.27 -0.33 -7.64
N TRP A 9 6.36 -0.16 -8.59
CA TRP A 9 4.96 0.11 -8.34
C TRP A 9 4.06 -0.74 -9.23
N GLN A 10 2.77 -0.77 -8.89
CA GLN A 10 1.71 -1.38 -9.69
C GLN A 10 0.46 -0.50 -9.68
N GLU A 11 -0.34 -0.54 -10.74
CA GLU A 11 -1.51 0.34 -10.89
C GLU A 11 -2.59 0.09 -9.84
N ASN A 12 -2.73 -1.15 -9.38
CA ASN A 12 -3.53 -1.57 -8.23
C ASN A 12 -3.07 -2.97 -7.82
N ILE A 13 -3.57 -3.50 -6.69
CA ILE A 13 -3.12 -4.79 -6.16
C ILE A 13 -3.44 -5.99 -7.06
N PHE A 14 -4.37 -5.84 -8.00
CA PHE A 14 -4.77 -6.88 -8.96
C PHE A 14 -4.00 -6.79 -10.28
N TRP A 15 -3.19 -5.73 -10.48
CA TRP A 15 -2.40 -5.57 -11.69
C TRP A 15 -1.32 -6.65 -11.77
N ALA A 16 -1.19 -7.25 -12.95
CA ALA A 16 -0.31 -8.41 -13.11
C ALA A 16 1.18 -8.05 -13.00
N SER A 17 1.59 -6.84 -13.48
CA SER A 17 3.00 -6.47 -13.59
C SER A 17 3.39 -5.36 -12.61
N CYS A 18 4.62 -5.45 -12.10
CA CYS A 18 5.27 -4.36 -11.37
C CYS A 18 6.22 -3.62 -12.30
N GLU A 19 6.16 -2.29 -12.26
CA GLU A 19 6.97 -1.42 -13.11
C GLU A 19 7.94 -0.56 -12.26
N PRO A 20 9.06 -0.10 -12.82
CA PRO A 20 9.95 0.82 -12.12
C PRO A 20 9.25 2.10 -11.67
N CYS A 21 9.44 2.50 -10.42
CA CYS A 21 8.89 3.74 -9.87
C CYS A 21 9.96 4.85 -9.87
N THR A 22 9.91 5.73 -10.85
CA THR A 22 10.74 6.96 -10.85
C THR A 22 10.08 8.07 -10.02
N ALA A 23 10.84 9.11 -9.65
CA ALA A 23 10.30 10.28 -8.95
C ALA A 23 9.11 10.91 -9.71
N ALA A 24 9.18 10.97 -11.05
CA ALA A 24 8.09 11.49 -11.88
C ALA A 24 6.83 10.61 -11.80
N VAL A 25 6.97 9.28 -11.78
CA VAL A 25 5.85 8.35 -11.62
C VAL A 25 5.23 8.52 -10.25
N PHE A 26 6.03 8.53 -9.18
CA PHE A 26 5.55 8.74 -7.82
C PHE A 26 4.78 10.07 -7.70
N ALA A 27 5.40 11.17 -8.13
CA ALA A 27 4.80 12.50 -8.10
C ALA A 27 3.48 12.59 -8.88
N LYS A 28 3.35 11.87 -10.00
CA LYS A 28 2.11 11.76 -10.75
C LYS A 28 1.04 11.04 -9.94
N GLN A 29 1.36 9.90 -9.34
CA GLN A 29 0.39 9.07 -8.62
C GLN A 29 -0.16 9.79 -7.36
N VAL A 30 0.69 10.41 -6.55
CA VAL A 30 0.24 11.11 -5.32
C VAL A 30 -0.59 12.37 -5.60
N ARG A 31 -0.55 12.90 -6.84
CA ARG A 31 -1.36 14.04 -7.30
C ARG A 31 -2.57 13.61 -8.15
N ASP A 32 -2.75 12.31 -8.39
CA ASP A 32 -3.87 11.82 -9.19
C ASP A 32 -5.21 12.13 -8.50
N VAL A 33 -6.11 12.77 -9.24
CA VAL A 33 -7.47 13.10 -8.76
C VAL A 33 -8.21 11.84 -8.30
N ARG A 34 -8.01 10.71 -8.97
CA ARG A 34 -8.61 9.43 -8.60
C ARG A 34 -8.10 8.96 -7.24
N VAL A 35 -6.80 9.09 -6.95
CA VAL A 35 -6.22 8.74 -5.64
C VAL A 35 -6.83 9.59 -4.55
N ASN A 36 -6.88 10.92 -4.75
CA ASN A 36 -7.49 11.86 -3.81
C ASN A 36 -8.96 11.51 -3.54
N TYR A 37 -9.72 11.25 -4.59
CA TYR A 37 -11.13 10.86 -4.49
C TYR A 37 -11.31 9.54 -3.72
N HIS A 38 -10.57 8.49 -4.04
CA HIS A 38 -10.69 7.19 -3.39
C HIS A 38 -10.34 7.26 -1.90
N ILE A 39 -9.27 7.96 -1.54
CA ILE A 39 -8.84 8.09 -0.14
C ILE A 39 -9.85 8.96 0.63
N GLY A 40 -10.23 10.12 0.09
CA GLY A 40 -11.21 11.01 0.72
C GLY A 40 -12.55 10.31 0.97
N THR A 41 -13.06 9.60 -0.04
CA THR A 41 -14.30 8.82 0.08
C THR A 41 -14.15 7.69 1.11
N ARG A 42 -13.02 6.97 1.12
CA ARG A 42 -12.75 5.93 2.11
C ARG A 42 -12.74 6.49 3.54
N MET A 43 -12.07 7.61 3.77
CA MET A 43 -12.03 8.27 5.08
C MET A 43 -13.43 8.70 5.53
N ALA A 44 -14.23 9.28 4.63
CA ALA A 44 -15.61 9.66 4.91
C ALA A 44 -16.48 8.46 5.30
N ILE A 45 -16.33 7.31 4.61
CA ILE A 45 -17.01 6.07 4.95
C ILE A 45 -16.64 5.60 6.37
N ILE A 46 -15.35 5.50 6.67
CA ILE A 46 -14.85 5.02 7.97
C ILE A 46 -15.40 5.92 9.09
N LYS A 47 -15.35 7.23 8.88
CA LYS A 47 -15.91 8.22 9.83
C LYS A 47 -17.40 8.01 10.01
N ALA A 48 -18.17 7.95 8.92
CA ALA A 48 -19.63 7.77 8.97
C ALA A 48 -20.04 6.47 9.70
N VAL A 49 -19.34 5.37 9.45
CA VAL A 49 -19.61 4.09 10.13
C VAL A 49 -19.28 4.18 11.62
N ARG A 50 -18.20 4.84 12.00
CA ARG A 50 -17.80 5.02 13.39
C ARG A 50 -18.79 5.89 14.17
N GLU A 51 -19.25 6.96 13.57
CA GLU A 51 -20.22 7.91 14.16
C GLU A 51 -21.67 7.42 14.09
N GLY A 52 -21.92 6.30 13.41
CA GLY A 52 -23.27 5.74 13.24
C GLY A 52 -24.16 6.63 12.38
N LEU A 53 -23.58 7.41 11.47
CA LEU A 53 -24.36 8.33 10.61
C LEU A 53 -25.28 7.55 9.68
N PRO A 54 -26.54 8.00 9.49
CA PRO A 54 -27.45 7.41 8.53
C PRO A 54 -26.93 7.63 7.10
N LEU A 55 -27.21 6.68 6.20
CA LEU A 55 -26.74 6.70 4.82
C LEU A 55 -27.12 7.98 4.06
N GLU A 56 -28.27 8.58 4.41
CA GLU A 56 -28.79 9.81 3.79
C GLU A 56 -27.91 11.03 4.07
N GLN A 57 -27.17 11.03 5.18
CA GLN A 57 -26.28 12.11 5.58
C GLN A 57 -24.85 11.92 5.08
N TRP A 58 -24.58 10.78 4.43
CA TRP A 58 -23.24 10.49 3.97
C TRP A 58 -22.97 11.07 2.58
N GLU A 59 -21.87 11.79 2.45
CA GLU A 59 -21.33 12.26 1.18
C GLU A 59 -20.86 11.08 0.32
N GLY A 60 -21.06 11.09 -0.98
CA GLY A 60 -20.72 9.96 -1.86
C GLY A 60 -21.78 8.86 -1.96
N ARG A 61 -22.97 9.11 -1.44
CA ARG A 61 -24.11 8.19 -1.52
C ARG A 61 -24.42 7.66 -2.93
N ASN A 62 -24.21 8.46 -3.97
CA ASN A 62 -24.47 8.06 -5.36
C ASN A 62 -23.48 6.98 -5.80
N ASP A 63 -22.19 7.16 -5.50
CA ASP A 63 -21.15 6.19 -5.84
C ASP A 63 -21.35 4.87 -5.08
N PHE A 64 -21.78 4.93 -3.84
CA PHE A 64 -22.15 3.76 -3.07
C PHE A 64 -23.34 3.03 -3.70
N ARG A 65 -24.36 3.76 -4.16
CA ARG A 65 -25.50 3.16 -4.87
C ARG A 65 -25.06 2.44 -6.14
N GLU A 66 -24.25 3.08 -6.98
CA GLU A 66 -23.71 2.44 -8.18
C GLU A 66 -22.89 1.20 -7.87
N TRP A 67 -22.06 1.26 -6.84
CA TRP A 67 -21.29 0.11 -6.40
C TRP A 67 -22.20 -1.05 -5.94
N CYS A 68 -23.25 -0.76 -5.15
CA CYS A 68 -24.26 -1.74 -4.74
C CYS A 68 -24.91 -2.42 -5.93
N MET A 69 -25.35 -1.65 -6.93
CA MET A 69 -25.94 -2.18 -8.15
C MET A 69 -24.99 -3.15 -8.87
N LYS A 70 -23.73 -2.75 -9.04
CA LYS A 70 -22.69 -3.62 -9.63
C LYS A 70 -22.44 -4.90 -8.83
N GLN A 71 -22.62 -4.89 -7.50
CA GLN A 71 -22.49 -6.11 -6.68
C GLN A 71 -23.71 -7.01 -6.82
N LEU A 72 -24.91 -6.46 -6.95
CA LEU A 72 -26.15 -7.23 -7.14
C LEU A 72 -26.17 -7.98 -8.48
N ASP A 73 -25.52 -7.43 -9.50
CA ASP A 73 -25.39 -8.08 -10.81
C ASP A 73 -24.45 -9.30 -10.82
N LYS A 74 -23.69 -9.53 -9.72
CA LYS A 74 -22.82 -10.71 -9.60
C LYS A 74 -23.58 -11.88 -8.99
N PRO A 75 -23.80 -13.01 -9.70
CA PRO A 75 -24.69 -14.11 -9.27
C PRO A 75 -24.40 -14.71 -7.90
N ARG A 76 -23.15 -14.70 -7.46
CA ARG A 76 -22.71 -15.24 -6.15
C ARG A 76 -22.51 -14.19 -5.07
N ALA A 77 -22.13 -12.97 -5.45
CA ALA A 77 -21.90 -11.88 -4.52
C ALA A 77 -23.20 -11.21 -4.06
N GLY A 78 -24.25 -11.21 -4.88
CA GLY A 78 -25.52 -10.53 -4.59
C GLY A 78 -26.21 -11.05 -3.33
N LYS A 79 -26.29 -12.36 -3.13
CA LYS A 79 -26.93 -12.96 -1.95
C LYS A 79 -26.16 -12.62 -0.66
N HIS A 80 -24.84 -12.73 -0.67
CA HIS A 80 -24.01 -12.40 0.48
C HIS A 80 -24.08 -10.88 0.79
N PHE A 81 -23.97 -10.06 -0.24
CA PHE A 81 -24.06 -8.62 -0.08
C PHE A 81 -25.42 -8.16 0.47
N ALA A 82 -26.52 -8.74 -0.01
CA ALA A 82 -27.86 -8.40 0.47
C ALA A 82 -28.05 -8.67 1.97
N GLN A 83 -27.35 -9.67 2.52
CA GLN A 83 -27.41 -10.03 3.94
C GLN A 83 -26.55 -9.13 4.86
N LEU A 84 -25.67 -8.32 4.30
CA LEU A 84 -24.82 -7.44 5.11
C LEU A 84 -25.62 -6.27 5.68
N THR A 85 -25.22 -5.81 6.87
CA THR A 85 -25.67 -4.52 7.42
C THR A 85 -25.21 -3.36 6.55
N THR A 86 -25.85 -2.21 6.66
CA THR A 86 -25.43 -0.99 5.92
C THR A 86 -23.97 -0.64 6.24
N ALA A 87 -23.57 -0.67 7.52
CA ALA A 87 -22.18 -0.43 7.93
C ALA A 87 -21.21 -1.41 7.26
N ALA A 88 -21.53 -2.72 7.22
CA ALA A 88 -20.68 -3.72 6.57
C ALA A 88 -20.57 -3.51 5.05
N LYS A 89 -21.66 -3.08 4.39
CA LYS A 89 -21.65 -2.71 2.96
C LYS A 89 -20.75 -1.52 2.69
N LEU A 90 -20.83 -0.48 3.53
CA LEU A 90 -19.98 0.71 3.44
C LEU A 90 -18.50 0.35 3.62
N LEU A 91 -18.16 -0.43 4.63
CA LEU A 91 -16.78 -0.87 4.87
C LEU A 91 -16.23 -1.73 3.73
N GLN A 92 -17.05 -2.62 3.15
CA GLN A 92 -16.65 -3.40 1.99
C GLN A 92 -16.37 -2.51 0.78
N TRP A 93 -17.14 -1.45 0.58
CA TRP A 93 -16.84 -0.48 -0.46
C TRP A 93 -15.57 0.32 -0.16
N ALA A 94 -15.36 0.76 1.08
CA ALA A 94 -14.12 1.39 1.49
C ALA A 94 -12.88 0.53 1.18
N ASP A 95 -12.98 -0.80 1.35
CA ASP A 95 -11.91 -1.73 1.00
C ASP A 95 -11.75 -1.88 -0.52
N THR A 96 -12.83 -1.81 -1.28
CA THR A 96 -12.76 -1.79 -2.75
C THR A 96 -12.03 -0.54 -3.25
N LEU A 97 -12.31 0.62 -2.68
CA LEU A 97 -11.60 1.87 -2.99
C LEU A 97 -10.11 1.76 -2.66
N LYS A 98 -9.76 1.23 -1.49
CA LYS A 98 -8.37 0.98 -1.08
C LYS A 98 -7.65 0.07 -2.07
N THR A 99 -8.24 -1.06 -2.43
CA THR A 99 -7.59 -2.07 -3.29
C THR A 99 -7.47 -1.63 -4.75
N SER A 100 -8.16 -0.58 -5.16
CA SER A 100 -8.04 0.04 -6.49
C SER A 100 -7.00 1.17 -6.55
N LEU A 101 -6.39 1.54 -5.41
CA LEU A 101 -5.30 2.51 -5.38
C LEU A 101 -4.03 1.93 -6.02
N PRO A 102 -3.18 2.77 -6.63
CA PRO A 102 -1.82 2.40 -6.96
C PRO A 102 -1.06 1.91 -5.72
N GLY A 103 -0.15 0.98 -5.93
CA GLY A 103 0.64 0.42 -4.85
C GLY A 103 2.13 0.51 -5.12
N PHE A 104 2.91 0.91 -4.12
CA PHE A 104 4.36 0.93 -4.14
C PHE A 104 4.91 -0.27 -3.38
N ILE A 105 5.95 -0.90 -3.90
CA ILE A 105 6.66 -2.03 -3.27
C ILE A 105 8.07 -1.55 -2.96
N PHE A 106 8.23 -0.91 -1.80
CA PHE A 106 9.46 -0.25 -1.43
C PHE A 106 10.64 -1.21 -1.21
N GLY A 107 10.41 -2.42 -0.71
CA GLY A 107 11.47 -3.40 -0.43
C GLY A 107 12.12 -4.02 -1.67
N VAL A 108 11.56 -3.86 -2.86
CA VAL A 108 12.01 -4.52 -4.08
C VAL A 108 12.32 -3.51 -5.17
N ARG A 109 13.55 -3.59 -5.72
CA ARG A 109 13.99 -2.82 -6.88
C ARG A 109 13.56 -3.46 -8.20
N GLU A 110 13.63 -4.80 -8.28
CA GLU A 110 13.29 -5.52 -9.50
C GLU A 110 12.72 -6.91 -9.18
N PHE A 111 11.61 -7.25 -9.83
CA PHE A 111 11.12 -8.61 -9.94
C PHE A 111 11.58 -9.26 -11.25
N GLY A 112 11.87 -10.55 -11.21
CA GLY A 112 12.16 -11.35 -12.39
C GLY A 112 10.94 -11.43 -13.33
N LEU A 113 11.22 -11.59 -14.63
CA LEU A 113 10.22 -11.83 -15.64
C LEU A 113 9.74 -13.28 -15.59
N VAL A 114 8.44 -13.49 -15.58
CA VAL A 114 7.79 -14.80 -15.65
C VAL A 114 6.76 -14.83 -16.77
N PRO A 115 6.45 -16.00 -17.35
CA PRO A 115 5.40 -16.11 -18.36
C PRO A 115 4.03 -15.72 -17.79
N LEU A 116 3.28 -14.91 -18.54
CA LEU A 116 1.86 -14.69 -18.27
C LEU A 116 1.11 -15.95 -18.72
N VAL A 117 0.38 -16.56 -17.77
CA VAL A 117 -0.38 -17.79 -18.04
C VAL A 117 -1.88 -17.53 -18.06
N ASP A 118 -2.61 -18.36 -18.79
CA ASP A 118 -4.08 -18.40 -18.77
C ASP A 118 -4.59 -19.16 -17.53
N LYS A 119 -5.91 -19.31 -17.41
CA LYS A 119 -6.58 -20.04 -16.30
C LYS A 119 -6.23 -21.53 -16.23
N ASN A 120 -5.67 -22.10 -17.31
CA ASN A 120 -5.28 -23.50 -17.41
C ASN A 120 -3.76 -23.68 -17.17
N GLY A 121 -3.02 -22.59 -16.91
CA GLY A 121 -1.57 -22.63 -16.72
C GLY A 121 -0.73 -22.53 -17.99
N ASN A 122 -1.36 -22.38 -19.18
CA ASN A 122 -0.64 -22.27 -20.44
C ASN A 122 -0.10 -20.86 -20.66
N PRO A 123 1.14 -20.68 -21.15
CA PRO A 123 1.68 -19.37 -21.50
C PRO A 123 0.80 -18.65 -22.53
N ARG A 124 0.46 -17.39 -22.27
CA ARG A 124 -0.13 -16.52 -23.27
C ARG A 124 0.94 -16.08 -24.25
N LEU A 125 0.63 -16.13 -25.53
CA LEU A 125 1.55 -15.75 -26.59
C LEU A 125 1.19 -14.36 -27.11
N ASP A 126 2.22 -13.61 -27.53
CA ASP A 126 2.08 -12.37 -28.27
C ASP A 126 1.75 -12.65 -29.75
N ALA A 127 1.58 -11.57 -30.56
CA ALA A 127 1.28 -11.68 -31.99
C ALA A 127 2.38 -12.39 -32.81
N SER A 128 3.60 -12.54 -32.26
CA SER A 128 4.73 -13.26 -32.90
C SER A 128 4.84 -14.72 -32.45
N GLY A 129 3.92 -15.18 -31.59
CA GLY A 129 3.93 -16.53 -31.04
C GLY A 129 4.90 -16.74 -29.86
N LYS A 130 5.48 -15.67 -29.29
CA LYS A 130 6.37 -15.74 -28.15
C LYS A 130 5.61 -15.60 -26.84
N PRO A 131 6.04 -16.26 -25.73
CA PRO A 131 5.43 -16.07 -24.43
C PRO A 131 5.45 -14.59 -23.99
N MET A 132 4.29 -14.08 -23.61
CA MET A 132 4.18 -12.77 -22.95
C MET A 132 4.79 -12.87 -21.55
N LEU A 133 5.70 -11.97 -21.22
CA LEU A 133 6.41 -11.94 -19.94
C LEU A 133 5.95 -10.72 -19.13
N TYR A 134 5.93 -10.87 -17.78
CA TYR A 134 5.61 -9.78 -16.87
C TYR A 134 6.39 -9.92 -15.56
N ARG A 135 6.56 -8.82 -14.82
CA ARG A 135 7.20 -8.80 -13.50
C ARG A 135 6.17 -9.09 -12.42
N ARG A 136 6.06 -10.36 -12.06
CA ARG A 136 5.07 -10.80 -11.07
C ARG A 136 5.55 -10.51 -9.65
N ARG A 137 4.73 -9.79 -8.88
CA ARG A 137 4.94 -9.55 -7.46
C ARG A 137 4.77 -10.85 -6.66
N LYS A 138 5.88 -11.46 -6.32
CA LYS A 138 6.00 -12.60 -5.41
C LYS A 138 7.42 -12.65 -4.87
N GLN A 139 7.57 -13.05 -3.62
CA GLN A 139 8.88 -13.11 -2.96
C GLN A 139 9.89 -13.99 -3.72
N GLU A 140 9.44 -15.14 -4.26
CA GLU A 140 10.29 -16.04 -5.06
C GLU A 140 10.79 -15.41 -6.38
N ASN A 141 10.17 -14.33 -6.84
CA ASN A 141 10.54 -13.64 -8.07
C ASN A 141 11.40 -12.39 -7.83
N VAL A 142 11.76 -12.08 -6.58
CA VAL A 142 12.62 -10.95 -6.26
C VAL A 142 14.01 -11.19 -6.84
N LYS A 143 14.44 -10.28 -7.71
CA LYS A 143 15.75 -10.31 -8.35
C LYS A 143 16.73 -9.36 -7.67
N HIS A 144 16.27 -8.17 -7.34
CA HIS A 144 17.04 -7.15 -6.63
C HIS A 144 16.22 -6.48 -5.52
N LEU A 145 16.79 -6.43 -4.32
CA LEU A 145 16.25 -5.65 -3.22
C LEU A 145 16.59 -4.17 -3.39
N SER A 146 15.79 -3.31 -2.80
CA SER A 146 15.98 -1.85 -2.83
C SER A 146 16.87 -1.33 -1.71
N GLY A 147 16.98 -2.08 -0.60
CA GLY A 147 17.53 -1.60 0.67
C GLY A 147 16.58 -0.66 1.45
N LEU A 148 15.34 -0.52 0.98
CA LEU A 148 14.29 0.20 1.70
C LEU A 148 13.41 -0.78 2.48
N PHE A 149 12.90 -0.32 3.60
CA PHE A 149 12.04 -1.05 4.53
C PHE A 149 10.74 -0.28 4.70
N MET A 150 9.62 -0.98 4.74
CA MET A 150 8.32 -0.37 4.99
C MET A 150 7.74 -0.86 6.31
N SER A 151 7.35 0.05 7.18
CA SER A 151 6.67 -0.22 8.43
C SER A 151 5.27 0.40 8.41
N ASP A 152 4.29 -0.32 8.91
CA ASP A 152 2.88 0.10 8.93
C ASP A 152 2.34 0.04 10.37
N TYR A 153 1.82 1.15 10.84
CA TYR A 153 1.29 1.35 12.18
C TYR A 153 -0.14 1.83 12.08
N ASP A 154 -1.10 0.93 12.26
CA ASP A 154 -2.53 1.24 12.22
C ASP A 154 -3.09 1.46 13.62
N HIS A 155 -4.15 2.27 13.73
CA HIS A 155 -4.88 2.52 14.99
C HIS A 155 -4.00 3.02 16.13
N LEU A 156 -3.14 3.99 15.84
CA LEU A 156 -2.28 4.62 16.84
C LEU A 156 -3.10 5.24 17.99
N PRO A 157 -2.65 5.14 19.25
CA PRO A 157 -3.31 5.75 20.41
C PRO A 157 -3.04 7.25 20.54
N PHE A 158 -2.25 7.83 19.63
CA PHE A 158 -1.86 9.22 19.54
C PHE A 158 -1.73 9.65 18.08
N PRO A 159 -1.61 10.95 17.77
CA PRO A 159 -1.46 11.42 16.40
C PRO A 159 -0.26 10.77 15.70
N PRO A 160 -0.40 10.33 14.42
CA PRO A 160 0.69 9.73 13.66
C PRO A 160 1.97 10.58 13.60
N GLN A 161 1.83 11.89 13.65
CA GLN A 161 2.93 12.84 13.68
C GLN A 161 3.90 12.61 14.85
N GLU A 162 3.38 12.27 16.05
CA GLU A 162 4.20 11.98 17.23
C GLU A 162 5.09 10.76 17.04
N LEU A 163 4.60 9.72 16.34
CA LEU A 163 5.41 8.56 16.02
C LEU A 163 6.49 8.92 15.01
N PHE A 164 6.14 9.69 13.98
CA PHE A 164 7.12 10.18 13.00
C PHE A 164 8.25 10.97 13.68
N GLU A 165 7.95 11.89 14.58
CA GLU A 165 8.94 12.68 15.31
C GLU A 165 9.91 11.80 16.12
N LYS A 166 9.45 10.69 16.70
CA LYS A 166 10.32 9.71 17.36
C LYS A 166 11.35 9.09 16.41
N THR A 167 11.03 8.92 15.13
CA THR A 167 11.95 8.37 14.13
C THR A 167 13.05 9.34 13.72
N GLN A 168 12.89 10.64 14.02
CA GLN A 168 13.88 11.68 13.69
C GLN A 168 14.95 11.83 14.76
N ARG A 169 14.93 11.07 15.84
CA ARG A 169 15.92 11.10 16.90
C ARG A 169 17.28 10.62 16.39
N ARG A 170 18.38 11.19 16.92
CA ARG A 170 19.74 10.83 16.52
C ARG A 170 20.10 9.37 16.81
N ASP A 171 19.52 8.78 17.83
CA ASP A 171 19.74 7.40 18.27
C ASP A 171 18.93 6.38 17.47
N TYR A 172 18.02 6.83 16.61
CA TYR A 172 17.25 5.92 15.77
C TYR A 172 18.11 5.39 14.60
N PRO A 173 18.33 4.05 14.51
CA PRO A 173 19.30 3.49 13.57
C PRO A 173 18.85 3.45 12.11
N TRP A 174 17.54 3.61 11.88
CA TRP A 174 16.95 3.64 10.55
C TRP A 174 16.73 5.07 10.09
N LYS A 175 17.09 5.37 8.87
CA LYS A 175 16.85 6.69 8.29
C LYS A 175 15.55 6.71 7.52
N THR A 176 14.56 7.44 8.01
CA THR A 176 13.29 7.65 7.33
C THR A 176 13.52 8.36 6.00
N ARG A 177 12.96 7.81 4.91
CA ARG A 177 13.00 8.36 3.56
C ARG A 177 11.64 8.86 3.09
N LEU A 178 10.57 8.27 3.61
CA LEU A 178 9.20 8.71 3.39
C LEU A 178 8.39 8.41 4.65
N ALA A 179 7.53 9.34 5.05
CA ALA A 179 6.51 9.14 6.06
C ALA A 179 5.18 9.68 5.56
N HIS A 180 4.12 8.90 5.66
CA HIS A 180 2.79 9.34 5.24
C HIS A 180 1.68 8.66 6.06
N LEU A 181 0.52 9.31 6.09
CA LEU A 181 -0.67 8.72 6.70
C LEU A 181 -1.13 7.50 5.88
N THR A 182 -1.70 6.51 6.56
CA THR A 182 -2.39 5.40 5.89
C THR A 182 -3.68 5.87 5.23
N SER A 183 -4.25 5.07 4.33
CA SER A 183 -5.47 5.42 3.60
C SER A 183 -6.73 5.55 4.46
N SER A 184 -6.66 5.25 5.77
CA SER A 184 -7.69 5.55 6.77
C SER A 184 -7.51 6.92 7.43
N GLY A 185 -6.33 7.54 7.28
CA GLY A 185 -5.95 8.77 7.98
C GLY A 185 -5.52 8.57 9.44
N GLU A 186 -5.54 7.34 9.97
CA GLU A 186 -5.37 7.05 11.41
C GLU A 186 -4.08 6.33 11.75
N GLY A 187 -3.37 5.89 10.74
CA GLY A 187 -2.10 5.19 10.89
C GLY A 187 -0.97 5.95 10.22
N LEU A 188 0.25 5.51 10.53
CA LEU A 188 1.49 5.98 9.94
C LEU A 188 2.14 4.87 9.14
N ARG A 189 2.60 5.21 7.95
CA ARG A 189 3.50 4.37 7.17
C ARG A 189 4.85 5.05 7.05
N LEU A 190 5.89 4.29 7.39
CA LEU A 190 7.28 4.71 7.26
C LEU A 190 7.97 3.90 6.18
N VAL A 191 8.80 4.56 5.39
CA VAL A 191 9.77 3.93 4.51
C VAL A 191 11.15 4.37 4.98
N SER A 192 11.92 3.41 5.47
CA SER A 192 13.22 3.65 6.08
C SER A 192 14.32 2.95 5.30
N GLU A 193 15.54 3.39 5.48
CA GLU A 193 16.75 2.75 4.99
C GLU A 193 17.61 2.32 6.17
N CYS A 194 18.01 1.06 6.19
CA CYS A 194 18.98 0.55 7.15
C CYS A 194 20.39 0.86 6.68
N LEU A 195 21.17 1.54 7.52
CA LEU A 195 22.53 1.93 7.19
C LEU A 195 23.52 0.76 7.08
N MET A 196 23.13 -0.41 7.57
CA MET A 196 23.96 -1.63 7.47
C MET A 196 23.89 -2.30 6.09
N GLY A 197 22.98 -1.85 5.22
CA GLY A 197 22.73 -2.48 3.94
C GLY A 197 21.96 -3.81 4.06
N VAL A 198 21.63 -4.38 2.90
CA VAL A 198 20.87 -5.64 2.79
C VAL A 198 21.48 -6.51 1.71
N GLY A 199 21.93 -7.72 2.07
CA GLY A 199 22.52 -8.66 1.11
C GLY A 199 21.51 -9.59 0.45
N ASN A 200 20.47 -9.99 1.15
CA ASN A 200 19.47 -10.96 0.70
C ASN A 200 18.12 -10.80 1.41
N ILE A 201 17.12 -11.59 1.04
CA ILE A 201 15.77 -11.52 1.61
C ILE A 201 15.76 -11.85 3.11
N ALA A 202 16.57 -12.79 3.57
CA ALA A 202 16.63 -13.16 4.99
C ALA A 202 17.19 -12.00 5.84
N ASP A 203 18.23 -11.32 5.36
CA ASP A 203 18.77 -10.12 6.00
C ASP A 203 17.70 -9.02 6.03
N GLN A 204 16.99 -8.81 4.93
CA GLN A 204 15.88 -7.86 4.85
C GLN A 204 14.83 -8.15 5.92
N GLN A 205 14.36 -9.39 6.01
CA GLN A 205 13.34 -9.79 6.98
C GLN A 205 13.81 -9.62 8.42
N TYR A 206 15.05 -10.00 8.71
CA TYR A 206 15.62 -9.86 10.04
C TYR A 206 15.72 -8.39 10.47
N LEU A 207 16.30 -7.54 9.63
CA LEU A 207 16.45 -6.11 9.92
C LEU A 207 15.08 -5.41 10.01
N GLN A 208 14.13 -5.78 9.17
CA GLN A 208 12.77 -5.26 9.22
C GLN A 208 12.08 -5.63 10.55
N ALA A 209 12.25 -6.87 11.02
CA ALA A 209 11.69 -7.29 12.30
C ALA A 209 12.32 -6.52 13.47
N GLN A 210 13.60 -6.18 13.39
CA GLN A 210 14.26 -5.33 14.38
C GLN A 210 13.70 -3.89 14.36
N GLU A 211 13.53 -3.28 13.19
CA GLU A 211 12.92 -1.96 13.06
C GLU A 211 11.52 -1.91 13.68
N LEU A 212 10.67 -2.88 13.33
CA LEU A 212 9.31 -3.00 13.86
C LEU A 212 9.30 -3.14 15.39
N GLY A 213 10.26 -3.88 15.94
CA GLY A 213 10.42 -4.04 17.39
C GLY A 213 10.89 -2.78 18.12
N MET A 214 11.69 -1.95 17.47
CA MET A 214 12.23 -0.71 18.06
C MET A 214 11.17 0.38 18.24
N LEU A 215 10.21 0.46 17.33
CA LEU A 215 9.06 1.37 17.39
C LEU A 215 7.82 0.63 17.94
N ASN A 216 8.01 -0.15 18.98
CA ASN A 216 6.96 -0.95 19.57
C ASN A 216 5.90 -0.05 20.21
N VAL A 217 4.75 0.08 19.56
CA VAL A 217 3.61 0.88 20.01
C VAL A 217 2.49 -0.05 20.44
N ILE A 218 1.98 0.17 21.66
CA ILE A 218 0.79 -0.52 22.18
C ILE A 218 -0.42 0.36 21.92
N GLY A 219 -1.40 -0.16 21.21
CA GLY A 219 -2.66 0.52 20.93
C GLY A 219 -3.61 0.55 22.13
N THR A 220 -4.72 1.23 21.98
CA THR A 220 -5.76 1.38 23.02
C THR A 220 -6.37 0.05 23.49
N THR A 221 -6.26 -1.00 22.68
CA THR A 221 -6.73 -2.36 23.01
C THR A 221 -5.67 -3.20 23.73
N GLY A 222 -4.52 -2.65 24.09
CA GLY A 222 -3.39 -3.36 24.68
C GLY A 222 -2.62 -4.27 23.70
N LYS A 223 -2.94 -4.22 22.40
CA LYS A 223 -2.23 -4.96 21.35
C LYS A 223 -1.24 -4.06 20.61
N HIS A 224 -0.21 -4.69 20.03
CA HIS A 224 0.69 -3.99 19.13
C HIS A 224 -0.07 -3.48 17.90
N VAL A 225 0.21 -2.25 17.51
CA VAL A 225 -0.39 -1.61 16.31
C VAL A 225 0.44 -1.83 15.05
N THR A 226 1.56 -2.51 15.17
CA THR A 226 2.49 -2.79 14.08
C THR A 226 1.98 -3.93 13.20
N ASP A 227 1.95 -3.73 11.88
CA ASP A 227 1.67 -4.82 10.94
C ASP A 227 2.92 -5.67 10.69
N ASN A 228 3.01 -6.82 11.36
CA ASN A 228 4.13 -7.74 11.22
C ASN A 228 4.28 -8.33 9.80
N SER A 229 3.27 -8.23 8.93
CA SER A 229 3.40 -8.67 7.53
C SER A 229 4.33 -7.77 6.72
N CYS A 230 4.72 -6.61 7.25
CA CYS A 230 5.70 -5.72 6.65
C CYS A 230 7.12 -6.30 6.57
N VAL A 231 7.43 -7.39 7.30
CA VAL A 231 8.69 -8.13 7.12
C VAL A 231 8.86 -8.70 5.70
N ASN A 232 7.76 -8.86 4.95
CA ASN A 232 7.81 -9.30 3.56
C ASN A 232 8.20 -8.13 2.66
N CYS A 233 9.33 -8.25 1.96
CA CYS A 233 9.84 -7.20 1.09
C CYS A 233 8.90 -6.84 -0.07
N ASP A 234 8.00 -7.75 -0.47
CA ASP A 234 6.99 -7.56 -1.52
C ASP A 234 5.65 -6.99 -1.02
N LYS A 235 5.60 -6.55 0.25
CA LYS A 235 4.43 -5.88 0.81
C LYS A 235 4.10 -4.59 0.07
N VAL A 236 2.81 -4.39 -0.24
CA VAL A 236 2.33 -3.20 -0.93
C VAL A 236 2.04 -2.08 0.05
N SER A 237 2.55 -0.89 -0.25
CA SER A 237 2.12 0.38 0.31
C SER A 237 1.14 1.03 -0.65
N PHE A 238 -0.10 1.24 -0.24
CA PHE A 238 -1.04 2.00 -1.07
C PHE A 238 -0.58 3.46 -1.20
N CYS A 239 -0.76 4.03 -2.41
CA CYS A 239 -0.39 5.40 -2.71
C CYS A 239 -1.11 6.37 -1.76
N PRO A 240 -0.40 7.28 -1.06
CA PRO A 240 -1.00 8.34 -0.28
C PRO A 240 -1.48 9.48 -1.20
N ARG A 241 -2.31 10.41 -0.66
CA ARG A 241 -2.48 11.74 -1.25
C ARG A 241 -1.25 12.58 -0.97
N LEU A 242 -1.01 13.59 -1.79
CA LEU A 242 0.11 14.52 -1.57
C LEU A 242 0.03 15.18 -0.17
N GLU A 243 -1.16 15.55 0.27
CA GLU A 243 -1.40 16.18 1.58
C GLU A 243 -1.21 15.25 2.78
N ASP A 244 -1.22 13.92 2.56
CA ASP A 244 -0.98 12.92 3.60
C ASP A 244 0.51 12.60 3.79
N ILE A 245 1.39 13.17 2.96
CA ILE A 245 2.84 12.98 3.08
C ILE A 245 3.37 13.94 4.15
N LEU A 246 3.86 13.37 5.25
CA LEU A 246 4.46 14.13 6.36
C LEU A 246 5.93 14.48 6.11
N TYR A 247 6.64 13.62 5.38
CA TYR A 247 8.06 13.76 5.08
C TYR A 247 8.45 12.98 3.83
N ILE A 248 9.35 13.52 3.03
CA ILE A 248 9.99 12.84 1.91
C ILE A 248 11.42 13.34 1.70
N ASP A 249 12.37 12.42 1.64
CA ASP A 249 13.75 12.63 1.18
C ASP A 249 13.84 12.11 -0.25
N GLU A 250 13.47 12.95 -1.22
CA GLU A 250 13.33 12.52 -2.63
C GLU A 250 14.65 11.98 -3.18
N ASP A 251 15.78 12.62 -2.84
CA ASP A 251 17.09 12.18 -3.32
C ASP A 251 17.39 10.75 -2.87
N LYS A 252 17.25 10.46 -1.59
CA LYS A 252 17.55 9.13 -1.03
C LYS A 252 16.46 8.11 -1.26
N LEU A 253 15.23 8.55 -1.52
CA LEU A 253 14.12 7.62 -1.82
C LEU A 253 14.26 7.01 -3.23
N PHE A 254 14.76 7.79 -4.21
CA PHE A 254 14.80 7.34 -5.62
C PHE A 254 16.21 6.99 -6.11
N ASN A 255 17.26 7.52 -5.46
CA ASN A 255 18.66 7.25 -5.83
C ASN A 255 19.32 6.39 -4.75
N SER A 256 20.09 5.39 -5.17
CA SER A 256 20.89 4.50 -4.31
C SER A 256 22.35 4.85 -4.39
#